data_81587a0d45f0c6ce25e14d5dfa43491e
#
_entry.id   81587a0d45f0c6ce25e14d5dfa43491e
#
_cell.length_a   1.000
_cell.length_b   1.000
_cell.length_c   1.000
_cell.angle_alpha   90.00
_cell.angle_beta   90.00
_cell.angle_gamma   90.00
#
_symmetry.space_group_name_H-M   'P 1'
#
loop_
_entity.id
_entity.type
_entity.pdbx_description
1 polymer ?
#
loop_
_entity_poly.entity_id
_entity_poly.type
_entity_poly.pdbx_seq_one_letter_code
_entity_poly.pdbx_strand_id
1 'polypeptide(L)'
;MDTELVESRRKAILDAAMALFDRQGYASTTIDEVAAAAGISKGSIYNYFESKQDLFTQLFNQAILQDEADVDALLAGPMSAGRKLCAILDYWHHGLAVDLKIGRLTLEFWATAARDTRSGALAENLHAAYGRWIGRIGRIIQEGLDKGEVDRTVIPDDHATLFLGLIHGLVLHAILGIGSQVDEKFLASMKQSVLGGLGIRPVPDGRQE
;
A
#
# COMPACT_ATOMS: atom_id res chain seq x y z
N MET A 1 -13.12 -2.44 31.09
CA MET A 1 -12.41 -3.50 30.35
C MET A 1 -11.07 -2.91 30.00
N ASP A 2 -9.98 -3.61 30.25
CA ASP A 2 -8.64 -3.10 30.05
C ASP A 2 -8.41 -2.83 28.55
N THR A 3 -8.20 -1.58 28.18
CA THR A 3 -8.08 -1.15 26.76
C THR A 3 -6.93 -1.90 26.08
N GLU A 4 -5.86 -2.16 26.79
CA GLU A 4 -4.69 -2.90 26.30
C GLU A 4 -5.03 -4.36 25.97
N LEU A 5 -5.84 -5.01 26.78
CA LEU A 5 -6.32 -6.38 26.52
C LEU A 5 -7.24 -6.43 25.29
N VAL A 6 -8.09 -5.42 25.10
CA VAL A 6 -8.99 -5.31 23.94
C VAL A 6 -8.18 -5.18 22.65
N GLU A 7 -7.20 -4.27 22.62
CA GLU A 7 -6.32 -4.05 21.47
C GLU A 7 -5.46 -5.28 21.16
N SER A 8 -4.90 -5.93 22.20
CA SER A 8 -4.13 -7.17 22.01
C SER A 8 -4.97 -8.28 21.38
N ARG A 9 -6.22 -8.46 21.81
CA ARG A 9 -7.13 -9.45 21.22
C ARG A 9 -7.55 -9.09 19.80
N ARG A 10 -7.84 -7.81 19.55
CA ARG A 10 -8.17 -7.30 18.23
C ARG A 10 -7.02 -7.59 17.23
N LYS A 11 -5.79 -7.32 17.67
CA LYS A 11 -4.58 -7.63 16.87
C LYS A 11 -4.46 -9.14 16.59
N ALA A 12 -4.65 -9.99 17.60
CA ALA A 12 -4.59 -11.45 17.39
C ALA A 12 -5.61 -11.97 16.39
N ILE A 13 -6.82 -11.39 16.35
CA ILE A 13 -7.85 -11.73 15.35
C ILE A 13 -7.40 -11.28 13.95
N LEU A 14 -6.87 -10.07 13.81
CA LEU A 14 -6.36 -9.54 12.54
C LEU A 14 -5.19 -10.36 12.01
N ASP A 15 -4.23 -10.74 12.86
CA ASP A 15 -3.09 -11.58 12.49
C ASP A 15 -3.55 -12.98 12.02
N ALA A 16 -4.53 -13.60 12.72
CA ALA A 16 -5.12 -14.87 12.32
C ALA A 16 -5.86 -14.77 10.97
N ALA A 17 -6.63 -13.70 10.78
CA ALA A 17 -7.33 -13.44 9.52
C ALA A 17 -6.36 -13.24 8.36
N MET A 18 -5.30 -12.46 8.54
CA MET A 18 -4.25 -12.26 7.54
C MET A 18 -3.64 -13.58 7.09
N ALA A 19 -3.26 -14.44 8.03
CA ALA A 19 -2.67 -15.74 7.73
C ALA A 19 -3.61 -16.67 6.97
N LEU A 20 -4.90 -16.63 7.29
CA LEU A 20 -5.92 -17.43 6.60
C LEU A 20 -6.24 -16.88 5.21
N PHE A 21 -6.39 -15.57 5.07
CA PHE A 21 -6.65 -14.94 3.77
C PHE A 21 -5.47 -15.15 2.81
N ASP A 22 -4.23 -15.02 3.29
CA ASP A 22 -3.04 -15.31 2.48
C ASP A 22 -2.98 -16.77 2.02
N ARG A 23 -3.34 -17.72 2.88
CA ARG A 23 -3.25 -19.16 2.59
C ARG A 23 -4.33 -19.69 1.68
N GLN A 24 -5.59 -19.27 1.87
CA GLN A 24 -6.75 -19.86 1.21
C GLN A 24 -7.72 -18.87 0.56
N GLY A 25 -7.39 -17.58 0.60
CA GLY A 25 -8.18 -16.48 0.04
C GLY A 25 -9.32 -16.02 0.95
N TYR A 26 -9.78 -14.78 0.71
CA TYR A 26 -10.90 -14.18 1.45
C TYR A 26 -12.20 -14.99 1.28
N ALA A 27 -12.55 -15.37 0.06
CA ALA A 27 -13.81 -16.03 -0.22
C ALA A 27 -13.96 -17.36 0.55
N SER A 28 -12.89 -18.16 0.60
CA SER A 28 -12.88 -19.50 1.21
C SER A 28 -12.73 -19.50 2.72
N THR A 29 -12.28 -18.39 3.32
CA THR A 29 -12.10 -18.27 4.77
C THR A 29 -13.42 -18.01 5.48
N THR A 30 -13.66 -18.67 6.60
CA THR A 30 -14.83 -18.47 7.46
C THR A 30 -14.48 -17.78 8.76
N ILE A 31 -15.45 -17.11 9.39
CA ILE A 31 -15.28 -16.51 10.72
C ILE A 31 -14.97 -17.58 11.78
N ASP A 32 -15.49 -18.80 11.61
CA ASP A 32 -15.21 -19.91 12.53
C ASP A 32 -13.74 -20.32 12.50
N GLU A 33 -13.12 -20.37 11.32
CA GLU A 33 -11.69 -20.64 11.17
C GLU A 33 -10.83 -19.52 11.77
N VAL A 34 -11.22 -18.26 11.55
CA VAL A 34 -10.52 -17.11 12.16
C VAL A 34 -10.62 -17.17 13.67
N ALA A 35 -11.79 -17.49 14.24
CA ALA A 35 -11.98 -17.62 15.68
C ALA A 35 -11.11 -18.72 16.27
N ALA A 36 -11.12 -19.89 15.62
CA ALA A 36 -10.30 -21.03 16.03
C ALA A 36 -8.81 -20.69 16.01
N ALA A 37 -8.33 -20.03 14.93
CA ALA A 37 -6.94 -19.62 14.75
C ALA A 37 -6.51 -18.54 15.78
N ALA A 38 -7.43 -17.63 16.15
CA ALA A 38 -7.21 -16.61 17.16
C ALA A 38 -7.37 -17.12 18.61
N GLY A 39 -7.77 -18.40 18.81
CA GLY A 39 -7.97 -19.00 20.11
C GLY A 39 -9.17 -18.46 20.90
N ILE A 40 -10.21 -18.00 20.20
CA ILE A 40 -11.42 -17.43 20.81
C ILE A 40 -12.70 -18.10 20.25
N SER A 41 -13.85 -17.88 20.91
CA SER A 41 -15.12 -18.34 20.38
C SER A 41 -15.58 -17.49 19.19
N LYS A 42 -16.37 -18.08 18.28
CA LYS A 42 -17.03 -17.34 17.16
C LYS A 42 -17.80 -16.12 17.67
N GLY A 43 -18.58 -16.28 18.74
CA GLY A 43 -19.34 -15.18 19.33
C GLY A 43 -18.44 -14.03 19.83
N SER A 44 -17.22 -14.34 20.27
CA SER A 44 -16.27 -13.33 20.73
C SER A 44 -15.75 -12.45 19.60
N ILE A 45 -15.66 -12.93 18.34
CA ILE A 45 -15.23 -12.13 17.19
C ILE A 45 -16.21 -10.96 16.97
N TYR A 46 -17.51 -11.21 17.09
CA TYR A 46 -18.53 -10.19 16.87
C TYR A 46 -18.54 -9.04 17.91
N ASN A 47 -17.77 -9.18 19.00
CA ASN A 47 -17.49 -8.06 19.91
C ASN A 47 -16.46 -7.06 19.34
N TYR A 48 -15.72 -7.44 18.28
CA TYR A 48 -14.64 -6.66 17.69
C TYR A 48 -14.91 -6.27 16.23
N PHE A 49 -15.64 -7.10 15.48
CA PHE A 49 -15.90 -6.95 14.05
C PHE A 49 -17.34 -7.32 13.74
N GLU A 50 -18.05 -6.48 13.01
CA GLU A 50 -19.48 -6.67 12.69
C GLU A 50 -19.71 -7.84 11.72
N SER A 51 -18.75 -8.10 10.84
CA SER A 51 -18.83 -9.11 9.80
C SER A 51 -17.46 -9.53 9.30
N LYS A 52 -17.39 -10.60 8.46
CA LYS A 52 -16.16 -10.96 7.74
C LYS A 52 -15.69 -9.84 6.82
N GLN A 53 -16.62 -9.11 6.20
CA GLN A 53 -16.30 -7.97 5.35
C GLN A 53 -15.70 -6.82 6.16
N ASP A 54 -16.26 -6.52 7.33
CA ASP A 54 -15.71 -5.52 8.25
C ASP A 54 -14.30 -5.89 8.71
N LEU A 55 -14.08 -7.15 9.14
CA LEU A 55 -12.77 -7.67 9.50
C LEU A 55 -11.76 -7.49 8.35
N PHE A 56 -12.15 -7.82 7.12
CA PHE A 56 -11.30 -7.68 5.93
C PHE A 56 -10.98 -6.21 5.62
N THR A 57 -11.98 -5.33 5.73
CA THR A 57 -11.81 -3.89 5.53
C THR A 57 -10.86 -3.29 6.56
N GLN A 58 -11.01 -3.67 7.82
CA GLN A 58 -10.15 -3.16 8.89
C GLN A 58 -8.71 -3.68 8.77
N LEU A 59 -8.53 -4.91 8.32
CA LEU A 59 -7.21 -5.47 8.03
C LEU A 59 -6.51 -4.70 6.90
N PHE A 60 -7.23 -4.43 5.80
CA PHE A 60 -6.71 -3.63 4.70
C PHE A 60 -6.37 -2.21 5.12
N ASN A 61 -7.26 -1.55 5.86
CA ASN A 61 -7.02 -0.20 6.35
C ASN A 61 -5.81 -0.12 7.28
N GLN A 62 -5.62 -1.10 8.15
CA GLN A 62 -4.46 -1.16 9.03
C GLN A 62 -3.16 -1.25 8.23
N ALA A 63 -3.13 -2.09 7.18
CA ALA A 63 -1.96 -2.20 6.31
C ALA A 63 -1.66 -0.87 5.61
N ILE A 64 -2.67 -0.22 5.01
CA ILE A 64 -2.50 1.08 4.36
C ILE A 64 -2.03 2.17 5.33
N LEU A 65 -2.60 2.24 6.53
CA LEU A 65 -2.19 3.23 7.54
C LEU A 65 -0.76 3.00 8.04
N GLN A 66 -0.33 1.73 8.12
CA GLN A 66 1.06 1.41 8.46
C GLN A 66 2.00 1.85 7.35
N ASP A 67 1.70 1.54 6.09
CA ASP A 67 2.48 2.00 4.94
C ASP A 67 2.56 3.54 4.89
N GLU A 68 1.45 4.23 5.16
CA GLU A 68 1.41 5.70 5.21
C GLU A 68 2.35 6.24 6.31
N ALA A 69 2.34 5.64 7.50
CA ALA A 69 3.18 6.04 8.62
C ALA A 69 4.67 5.78 8.35
N ASP A 70 4.99 4.62 7.76
CA ASP A 70 6.36 4.25 7.43
C ASP A 70 6.94 5.17 6.35
N VAL A 71 6.14 5.50 5.33
CA VAL A 71 6.55 6.46 4.29
C VAL A 71 6.69 7.86 4.86
N ASP A 72 5.80 8.33 5.74
CA ASP A 72 5.93 9.64 6.38
C ASP A 72 7.22 9.72 7.22
N ALA A 73 7.56 8.64 7.94
CA ALA A 73 8.81 8.56 8.69
C ALA A 73 10.05 8.57 7.77
N LEU A 74 9.98 7.84 6.65
CA LEU A 74 11.05 7.79 5.63
C LEU A 74 11.28 9.15 4.99
N LEU A 75 10.22 9.92 4.76
CA LEU A 75 10.28 11.23 4.10
C LEU A 75 10.53 12.39 5.08
N ALA A 76 10.71 12.11 6.36
CA ALA A 76 11.02 13.13 7.35
C ALA A 76 12.39 13.77 7.06
N GLY A 77 12.41 15.12 6.94
CA GLY A 77 13.62 15.87 6.67
C GLY A 77 13.66 16.52 5.27
N PRO A 78 14.69 17.32 5.02
CA PRO A 78 14.84 18.06 3.77
C PRO A 78 15.29 17.12 2.64
N MET A 79 14.40 16.88 1.67
CA MET A 79 14.70 16.14 0.45
C MET A 79 14.10 16.83 -0.76
N SER A 80 14.74 16.69 -1.94
CA SER A 80 14.15 17.09 -3.22
C SER A 80 12.96 16.20 -3.58
N ALA A 81 12.05 16.67 -4.42
CA ALA A 81 10.90 15.91 -4.89
C ALA A 81 11.33 14.57 -5.51
N GLY A 82 12.37 14.59 -6.35
CA GLY A 82 12.91 13.37 -6.95
C GLY A 82 13.43 12.36 -5.94
N ARG A 83 14.12 12.82 -4.88
CA ARG A 83 14.59 11.92 -3.80
C ARG A 83 13.44 11.33 -3.01
N LYS A 84 12.41 12.10 -2.68
CA LYS A 84 11.21 11.63 -1.99
C LYS A 84 10.51 10.53 -2.81
N LEU A 85 10.31 10.75 -4.12
CA LEU A 85 9.67 9.76 -5.00
C LEU A 85 10.51 8.48 -5.15
N CYS A 86 11.83 8.60 -5.29
CA CYS A 86 12.73 7.45 -5.31
C CYS A 86 12.67 6.66 -4.00
N ALA A 87 12.64 7.33 -2.84
CA ALA A 87 12.55 6.67 -1.55
C ALA A 87 11.23 5.88 -1.39
N ILE A 88 10.12 6.40 -1.90
CA ILE A 88 8.85 5.65 -1.95
C ILE A 88 8.98 4.40 -2.82
N LEU A 89 9.62 4.49 -3.99
CA LEU A 89 9.85 3.33 -4.86
C LEU A 89 10.76 2.28 -4.18
N ASP A 90 11.80 2.71 -3.47
CA ASP A 90 12.68 1.82 -2.69
C ASP A 90 11.91 1.09 -1.60
N TYR A 91 11.06 1.80 -0.85
CA TYR A 91 10.22 1.23 0.19
C TYR A 91 9.32 0.10 -0.35
N TRP A 92 8.60 0.37 -1.44
CA TRP A 92 7.70 -0.62 -2.03
C TRP A 92 8.45 -1.78 -2.69
N HIS A 93 9.57 -1.52 -3.35
CA HIS A 93 10.41 -2.57 -3.90
C HIS A 93 10.94 -3.52 -2.81
N HIS A 94 11.43 -2.95 -1.70
CA HIS A 94 11.89 -3.74 -0.56
C HIS A 94 10.76 -4.60 0.03
N GLY A 95 9.59 -4.03 0.21
CA GLY A 95 8.40 -4.76 0.69
C GLY A 95 8.03 -5.95 -0.20
N LEU A 96 8.06 -5.76 -1.53
CA LEU A 96 7.80 -6.84 -2.50
C LEU A 96 8.86 -7.96 -2.44
N ALA A 97 10.12 -7.61 -2.18
CA ALA A 97 11.19 -8.61 -2.07
C ALA A 97 11.11 -9.43 -0.78
N VAL A 98 10.52 -8.87 0.29
CA VAL A 98 10.44 -9.51 1.62
C VAL A 98 9.18 -10.36 1.77
N ASP A 99 8.01 -9.79 1.44
CA ASP A 99 6.74 -10.50 1.64
C ASP A 99 5.64 -10.01 0.67
N LEU A 100 5.11 -10.92 -0.13
CA LEU A 100 4.01 -10.64 -1.05
C LEU A 100 2.60 -10.74 -0.40
N LYS A 101 2.49 -11.05 0.90
CA LYS A 101 1.18 -11.23 1.56
C LYS A 101 0.31 -9.99 1.45
N ILE A 102 0.87 -8.81 1.74
CA ILE A 102 0.13 -7.55 1.62
C ILE A 102 -0.29 -7.30 0.18
N GLY A 103 0.59 -7.57 -0.79
CA GLY A 103 0.25 -7.46 -2.21
C GLY A 103 -0.91 -8.37 -2.62
N ARG A 104 -0.91 -9.65 -2.17
CA ARG A 104 -2.02 -10.57 -2.42
C ARG A 104 -3.31 -10.12 -1.75
N LEU A 105 -3.25 -9.65 -0.50
CA LEU A 105 -4.39 -9.08 0.21
C LEU A 105 -4.98 -7.88 -0.54
N THR A 106 -4.13 -6.98 -1.01
CA THR A 106 -4.52 -5.80 -1.79
C THR A 106 -5.22 -6.19 -3.09
N LEU A 107 -4.67 -7.15 -3.82
CA LEU A 107 -5.29 -7.66 -5.06
C LEU A 107 -6.67 -8.27 -4.78
N GLU A 108 -6.81 -9.04 -3.72
CA GLU A 108 -8.07 -9.64 -3.33
C GLU A 108 -9.10 -8.58 -2.87
N PHE A 109 -8.62 -7.53 -2.16
CA PHE A 109 -9.44 -6.39 -1.78
C PHE A 109 -9.99 -5.66 -3.00
N TRP A 110 -9.15 -5.37 -3.99
CA TRP A 110 -9.59 -4.75 -5.25
C TRP A 110 -10.64 -5.60 -5.98
N ALA A 111 -10.37 -6.90 -6.12
CA ALA A 111 -11.29 -7.80 -6.78
C ALA A 111 -12.63 -7.90 -6.05
N THR A 112 -12.62 -7.81 -4.71
CA THR A 112 -13.83 -7.84 -3.89
C THR A 112 -14.57 -6.50 -3.98
N ALA A 113 -13.87 -5.38 -3.85
CA ALA A 113 -14.44 -4.04 -3.96
C ALA A 113 -15.07 -3.79 -5.35
N ALA A 114 -14.40 -4.23 -6.41
CA ALA A 114 -14.93 -4.10 -7.78
C ALA A 114 -16.24 -4.89 -8.00
N ARG A 115 -16.51 -5.91 -7.19
CA ARG A 115 -17.74 -6.71 -7.23
C ARG A 115 -18.78 -6.34 -6.17
N ASP A 116 -18.43 -5.45 -5.24
CA ASP A 116 -19.35 -4.99 -4.18
C ASP A 116 -20.38 -3.99 -4.72
N THR A 117 -21.38 -4.51 -5.40
CA THR A 117 -22.48 -3.72 -5.97
C THR A 117 -23.62 -3.46 -4.96
N ARG A 118 -23.54 -4.03 -3.76
CA ARG A 118 -24.62 -3.97 -2.76
C ARG A 118 -24.48 -2.82 -1.77
N SER A 119 -23.30 -2.71 -1.15
CA SER A 119 -23.06 -1.69 -0.12
C SER A 119 -22.24 -0.50 -0.65
N GLY A 120 -21.36 -0.74 -1.62
CA GLY A 120 -20.36 0.22 -2.06
C GLY A 120 -19.28 0.52 -1.01
N ALA A 121 -19.41 0.03 0.21
CA ALA A 121 -18.56 0.38 1.35
C ALA A 121 -17.09 0.03 1.13
N LEU A 122 -16.80 -1.11 0.48
CA LEU A 122 -15.43 -1.48 0.14
C LEU A 122 -14.84 -0.53 -0.91
N ALA A 123 -15.64 -0.15 -1.92
CA ALA A 123 -15.21 0.79 -2.95
C ALA A 123 -14.97 2.19 -2.37
N GLU A 124 -15.85 2.68 -1.49
CA GLU A 124 -15.67 3.95 -0.79
C GLU A 124 -14.39 3.96 0.06
N ASN A 125 -14.13 2.87 0.77
CA ASN A 125 -12.92 2.69 1.56
C ASN A 125 -11.66 2.74 0.69
N LEU A 126 -11.71 2.06 -0.45
CA LEU A 126 -10.64 2.05 -1.45
C LEU A 126 -10.39 3.46 -2.00
N HIS A 127 -11.45 4.17 -2.42
CA HIS A 127 -11.35 5.54 -2.92
C HIS A 127 -10.72 6.47 -1.88
N ALA A 128 -11.12 6.36 -0.60
CA ALA A 128 -10.55 7.16 0.47
C ALA A 128 -9.04 6.89 0.66
N ALA A 129 -8.63 5.60 0.68
CA ALA A 129 -7.22 5.20 0.81
C ALA A 129 -6.38 5.74 -0.36
N TYR A 130 -6.85 5.54 -1.59
CA TYR A 130 -6.15 6.01 -2.78
C TYR A 130 -6.13 7.53 -2.89
N GLY A 131 -7.20 8.21 -2.50
CA GLY A 131 -7.25 9.67 -2.43
C GLY A 131 -6.16 10.24 -1.51
N ARG A 132 -5.88 9.59 -0.38
CA ARG A 132 -4.79 10.00 0.52
C ARG A 132 -3.41 9.81 -0.12
N TRP A 133 -3.18 8.67 -0.80
CA TRP A 133 -1.93 8.41 -1.50
C TRP A 133 -1.70 9.36 -2.67
N ILE A 134 -2.70 9.57 -3.53
CA ILE A 134 -2.64 10.53 -4.64
C ILE A 134 -2.32 11.93 -4.09
N GLY A 135 -3.03 12.36 -3.05
CA GLY A 135 -2.79 13.66 -2.43
C GLY A 135 -1.39 13.79 -1.81
N ARG A 136 -0.83 12.71 -1.23
CA ARG A 136 0.54 12.71 -0.68
C ARG A 136 1.58 12.86 -1.79
N ILE A 137 1.50 12.03 -2.82
CA ILE A 137 2.42 12.06 -3.96
C ILE A 137 2.27 13.37 -4.75
N GLY A 138 1.02 13.82 -4.97
CA GLY A 138 0.72 15.08 -5.63
C GLY A 138 1.35 16.28 -4.91
N ARG A 139 1.32 16.32 -3.57
CA ARG A 139 2.01 17.36 -2.80
C ARG A 139 3.52 17.34 -2.99
N ILE A 140 4.14 16.16 -3.04
CA ILE A 140 5.59 16.04 -3.32
C ILE A 140 5.93 16.61 -4.69
N ILE A 141 5.12 16.30 -5.70
CA ILE A 141 5.29 16.81 -7.07
C ILE A 141 5.06 18.33 -7.10
N GLN A 142 4.03 18.83 -6.42
CA GLN A 142 3.75 20.26 -6.33
C GLN A 142 4.90 21.04 -5.64
N GLU A 143 5.44 20.51 -4.54
CA GLU A 143 6.63 21.09 -3.91
C GLU A 143 7.82 21.17 -4.87
N GLY A 144 7.97 20.16 -5.73
CA GLY A 144 9.00 20.14 -6.77
C GLY A 144 8.76 21.17 -7.87
N LEU A 145 7.51 21.38 -8.28
CA LEU A 145 7.10 22.44 -9.22
C LEU A 145 7.43 23.84 -8.65
N ASP A 146 7.06 24.07 -7.40
CA ASP A 146 7.25 25.35 -6.73
C ASP A 146 8.74 25.70 -6.58
N LYS A 147 9.61 24.69 -6.44
CA LYS A 147 11.07 24.83 -6.37
C LYS A 147 11.76 24.80 -7.73
N GLY A 148 11.02 24.55 -8.82
CA GLY A 148 11.59 24.41 -10.16
C GLY A 148 12.38 23.11 -10.37
N GLU A 149 12.17 22.10 -9.55
CA GLU A 149 12.76 20.77 -9.64
C GLU A 149 12.01 19.88 -10.68
N VAL A 150 10.73 20.16 -10.90
CA VAL A 150 9.80 19.42 -11.77
C VAL A 150 9.42 20.31 -12.96
N ASP A 151 9.22 19.70 -14.14
CA ASP A 151 8.80 20.40 -15.33
C ASP A 151 7.40 21.02 -15.15
N ARG A 152 7.21 22.24 -15.64
CA ARG A 152 5.98 23.02 -15.48
C ARG A 152 4.76 22.44 -16.24
N THR A 153 4.97 21.49 -17.15
CA THR A 153 3.90 20.80 -17.87
C THR A 153 3.30 19.64 -17.07
N VAL A 154 3.92 19.27 -15.95
CA VAL A 154 3.48 18.19 -15.05
C VAL A 154 2.22 18.61 -14.30
N ILE A 155 1.19 17.75 -14.34
CA ILE A 155 -0.03 17.88 -13.54
C ILE A 155 0.11 16.98 -12.32
N PRO A 156 0.18 17.50 -11.08
CA PRO A 156 0.51 16.71 -9.89
C PRO A 156 -0.37 15.49 -9.67
N ASP A 157 -1.70 15.63 -9.73
CA ASP A 157 -2.64 14.55 -9.45
C ASP A 157 -2.62 13.46 -10.53
N ASP A 158 -2.48 13.85 -11.81
CA ASP A 158 -2.37 12.89 -12.91
C ASP A 158 -1.09 12.06 -12.76
N HIS A 159 0.04 12.71 -12.48
CA HIS A 159 1.32 12.03 -12.32
C HIS A 159 1.40 11.22 -11.03
N ALA A 160 0.72 11.65 -9.96
CA ALA A 160 0.55 10.85 -8.75
C ALA A 160 -0.26 9.57 -9.04
N THR A 161 -1.33 9.68 -9.83
CA THR A 161 -2.13 8.54 -10.27
C THR A 161 -1.31 7.57 -11.13
N LEU A 162 -0.53 8.08 -12.08
CA LEU A 162 0.38 7.27 -12.90
C LEU A 162 1.44 6.57 -12.05
N PHE A 163 2.01 7.28 -11.06
CA PHE A 163 3.00 6.73 -10.14
C PHE A 163 2.43 5.54 -9.34
N LEU A 164 1.24 5.69 -8.78
CA LEU A 164 0.56 4.58 -8.08
C LEU A 164 0.22 3.43 -9.03
N GLY A 165 -0.27 3.74 -10.24
CA GLY A 165 -0.56 2.73 -11.26
C GLY A 165 0.68 1.90 -11.63
N LEU A 166 1.84 2.53 -11.70
CA LEU A 166 3.12 1.85 -11.92
C LEU A 166 3.43 0.87 -10.77
N ILE A 167 3.33 1.31 -9.52
CA ILE A 167 3.57 0.46 -8.34
C ILE A 167 2.61 -0.74 -8.34
N HIS A 168 1.32 -0.51 -8.58
CA HIS A 168 0.32 -1.59 -8.58
C HIS A 168 0.55 -2.60 -9.71
N GLY A 169 0.98 -2.13 -10.90
CA GLY A 169 1.39 -3.00 -11.99
C GLY A 169 2.55 -3.90 -11.59
N LEU A 170 3.53 -3.36 -10.85
CA LEU A 170 4.66 -4.14 -10.36
C LEU A 170 4.26 -5.18 -9.31
N VAL A 171 3.40 -4.80 -8.35
CA VAL A 171 2.86 -5.74 -7.37
C VAL A 171 2.18 -6.90 -8.07
N LEU A 172 1.33 -6.62 -9.07
CA LEU A 172 0.65 -7.64 -9.87
C LEU A 172 1.65 -8.54 -10.61
N HIS A 173 2.65 -7.95 -11.27
CA HIS A 173 3.69 -8.71 -11.99
C HIS A 173 4.49 -9.59 -11.03
N ALA A 174 4.88 -9.09 -9.86
CA ALA A 174 5.59 -9.86 -8.85
C ALA A 174 4.77 -11.06 -8.34
N ILE A 175 3.48 -10.86 -8.06
CA ILE A 175 2.57 -11.92 -7.61
C ILE A 175 2.38 -13.00 -8.66
N LEU A 176 2.23 -12.61 -9.93
CA LEU A 176 1.96 -13.52 -11.04
C LEU A 176 3.23 -14.10 -11.69
N GLY A 177 4.42 -13.65 -11.30
CA GLY A 177 5.68 -14.06 -11.91
C GLY A 177 5.78 -13.65 -13.38
N ILE A 178 5.19 -12.49 -13.76
CA ILE A 178 5.16 -12.01 -15.15
C ILE A 178 6.31 -11.02 -15.38
N GLY A 179 6.98 -11.16 -16.51
CA GLY A 179 8.01 -10.21 -16.95
C GLY A 179 9.38 -10.42 -16.31
N SER A 180 10.18 -9.36 -16.29
CA SER A 180 11.49 -9.34 -15.64
C SER A 180 11.34 -9.45 -14.13
N GLN A 181 12.32 -10.08 -13.48
CA GLN A 181 12.38 -10.02 -12.02
C GLN A 181 12.47 -8.54 -11.58
N VAL A 182 11.74 -8.21 -10.53
CA VAL A 182 11.79 -6.87 -9.93
C VAL A 182 13.06 -6.78 -9.08
N ASP A 183 14.21 -6.77 -9.77
CA ASP A 183 15.55 -6.66 -9.17
C ASP A 183 16.01 -5.19 -9.12
N GLU A 184 17.21 -4.96 -8.59
CA GLU A 184 17.82 -3.64 -8.47
C GLU A 184 17.98 -2.92 -9.82
N LYS A 185 18.23 -3.65 -10.91
CA LYS A 185 18.35 -3.06 -12.26
C LYS A 185 17.01 -2.57 -12.76
N PHE A 186 15.97 -3.35 -12.49
CA PHE A 186 14.62 -2.98 -12.82
C PHE A 186 14.19 -1.75 -12.01
N LEU A 187 14.47 -1.72 -10.71
CA LEU A 187 14.21 -0.58 -9.83
C LEU A 187 14.92 0.69 -10.33
N ALA A 188 16.19 0.59 -10.74
CA ALA A 188 16.93 1.72 -11.30
C ALA A 188 16.26 2.25 -12.58
N SER A 189 15.84 1.36 -13.49
CA SER A 189 15.12 1.72 -14.71
C SER A 189 13.79 2.39 -14.43
N MET A 190 13.06 1.91 -13.42
CA MET A 190 11.81 2.48 -12.97
C MET A 190 11.98 3.89 -12.42
N LYS A 191 12.97 4.10 -11.54
CA LYS A 191 13.32 5.43 -11.02
C LYS A 191 13.65 6.39 -12.15
N GLN A 192 14.46 5.95 -13.11
CA GLN A 192 14.81 6.77 -14.29
C GLN A 192 13.56 7.16 -15.09
N SER A 193 12.64 6.22 -15.31
CA SER A 193 11.40 6.47 -16.04
C SER A 193 10.49 7.46 -15.33
N VAL A 194 10.33 7.31 -14.00
CA VAL A 194 9.54 8.23 -13.16
C VAL A 194 10.15 9.63 -13.18
N LEU A 195 11.44 9.75 -12.90
CA LEU A 195 12.12 11.05 -12.89
C LEU A 195 12.10 11.72 -14.27
N GLY A 196 12.34 10.93 -15.33
CA GLY A 196 12.28 11.41 -16.72
C GLY A 196 10.89 11.92 -17.11
N GLY A 197 9.82 11.22 -16.70
CA GLY A 197 8.43 11.65 -16.91
C GLY A 197 8.07 12.96 -16.19
N LEU A 198 8.77 13.28 -15.11
CA LEU A 198 8.60 14.52 -14.35
C LEU A 198 9.58 15.63 -14.81
N GLY A 199 10.40 15.37 -15.82
CA GLY A 199 11.45 16.30 -16.25
C GLY A 199 12.56 16.51 -15.23
N ILE A 200 12.64 15.67 -14.20
CA ILE A 200 13.68 15.72 -13.17
C ILE A 200 14.96 15.10 -13.75
N ARG A 201 15.99 15.88 -13.91
CA ARG A 201 17.30 15.35 -14.31
C ARG A 201 17.93 14.61 -13.13
N PRO A 202 18.48 13.39 -13.33
CA PRO A 202 19.27 12.74 -12.32
C PRO A 202 20.40 13.69 -11.90
N VAL A 203 20.49 13.99 -10.61
CA VAL A 203 21.68 14.63 -10.08
C VAL A 203 22.79 13.58 -10.23
N PRO A 204 23.88 13.85 -11.00
CA PRO A 204 24.99 12.92 -11.06
C PRO A 204 25.47 12.70 -9.63
N ASP A 205 25.67 11.44 -9.24
CA ASP A 205 26.21 11.09 -7.93
C ASP A 205 27.45 11.94 -7.70
N GLY A 206 27.28 12.94 -6.82
CA GLY A 206 28.35 13.83 -6.48
C GLY A 206 29.47 13.03 -5.87
N ARG A 207 30.63 12.97 -6.56
CA ARG A 207 31.87 12.60 -5.92
C ARG A 207 31.96 13.40 -4.64
N GLN A 208 32.04 12.70 -3.53
CA GLN A 208 32.46 13.30 -2.26
C GLN A 208 33.81 13.98 -2.52
N GLU A 209 33.84 15.28 -2.49
CA GLU A 209 35.05 16.05 -2.20
C GLU A 209 35.15 16.28 -0.69
#